data_1f665ac3960553aee11867f3f12cc54c
#
_entry.id   1f665ac3960553aee11867f3f12cc54c
#
_cell.length_a   1.000
_cell.length_b   1.000
_cell.length_c   1.000
_cell.angle_alpha   90.00
_cell.angle_beta   90.00
_cell.angle_gamma   90.00
#
_symmetry.space_group_name_H-M   'P 1'
#
loop_
_entity.id
_entity.type
_entity.pdbx_description
1 polymer ?
#
loop_
_entity_poly.entity_id
_entity_poly.type
_entity_poly.pdbx_seq_one_letter_code
_entity_poly.pdbx_strand_id
1 'polypeptide(L)'
;MIVCIAEKPSVARDIADVLGAKNKKDGYIEGNGYQVTWTFGHLCTLKEPHEYTPSWKAWSLSSLPMIPPRFGIKLISDPGIEKQFRIIEGLMQNADEIINCGDAGQEGELIQRWVMQKAGAHCPVKRLWISSLTEEAIREGFSKLKDQKEFQPLYEAGLSRAIGDWVLGMNATRLYTLKYGQNRQILSIGRVQTPTLALIVKRQQEIENFTPQQYWVLATLYRETTFSAIIRKSDEELAQEESDAKENPKKAKKAEGNRGIPPIIDLATGQALMERVKNVPFTVTEVAKKQGTEA
;
A
#
# COMPACT_ATOMS: atom_id res chain seq x y z
N MET A 1 7.27 -7.73 -34.63
CA MET A 1 7.73 -8.30 -33.34
C MET A 1 6.78 -7.90 -32.22
N ILE A 2 6.48 -8.82 -31.30
CA ILE A 2 5.67 -8.53 -30.11
C ILE A 2 6.62 -8.10 -28.99
N VAL A 3 6.37 -6.92 -28.42
CA VAL A 3 7.18 -6.40 -27.30
C VAL A 3 6.44 -6.61 -25.99
N CYS A 4 7.03 -7.37 -25.08
CA CYS A 4 6.53 -7.53 -23.70
C CYS A 4 7.32 -6.59 -22.80
N ILE A 5 6.64 -5.79 -21.96
CA ILE A 5 7.29 -4.92 -20.99
C ILE A 5 6.89 -5.29 -19.57
N ALA A 6 7.86 -5.73 -18.77
CA ALA A 6 7.69 -6.10 -17.36
C ALA A 6 8.14 -4.96 -16.43
N GLU A 7 7.74 -5.01 -15.16
CA GLU A 7 8.11 -3.97 -14.20
C GLU A 7 9.53 -4.12 -13.64
N LYS A 8 10.06 -5.36 -13.71
CA LYS A 8 11.39 -5.70 -13.13
C LYS A 8 12.13 -6.70 -14.01
N PRO A 9 13.48 -6.68 -14.00
CA PRO A 9 14.28 -7.63 -14.77
C PRO A 9 14.04 -9.10 -14.43
N SER A 10 13.69 -9.42 -13.18
CA SER A 10 13.39 -10.79 -12.76
C SER A 10 12.13 -11.30 -13.45
N VAL A 11 11.05 -10.51 -13.39
CA VAL A 11 9.77 -10.83 -14.03
C VAL A 11 9.92 -10.99 -15.54
N ALA A 12 10.72 -10.12 -16.17
CA ALA A 12 11.03 -10.21 -17.59
C ALA A 12 11.72 -11.54 -17.97
N ARG A 13 12.64 -12.02 -17.10
CA ARG A 13 13.29 -13.31 -17.33
C ARG A 13 12.30 -14.47 -17.24
N ASP A 14 11.45 -14.49 -16.22
CA ASP A 14 10.45 -15.55 -16.03
C ASP A 14 9.49 -15.60 -17.24
N ILE A 15 9.04 -14.44 -17.71
CA ILE A 15 8.20 -14.31 -18.91
C ILE A 15 8.96 -14.77 -20.16
N ALA A 16 10.21 -14.34 -20.35
CA ALA A 16 11.02 -14.73 -21.51
C ALA A 16 11.25 -16.24 -21.57
N ASP A 17 11.52 -16.88 -20.45
CA ASP A 17 11.70 -18.33 -20.34
C ASP A 17 10.44 -19.08 -20.77
N VAL A 18 9.26 -18.65 -20.30
CA VAL A 18 7.96 -19.23 -20.66
C VAL A 18 7.64 -19.05 -22.15
N LEU A 19 7.97 -17.90 -22.72
CA LEU A 19 7.77 -17.59 -24.13
C LEU A 19 8.81 -18.23 -25.07
N GLY A 20 9.87 -18.81 -24.52
CA GLY A 20 10.96 -19.38 -25.28
C GLY A 20 11.93 -18.34 -25.88
N ALA A 21 11.93 -17.13 -25.39
CA ALA A 21 12.88 -16.11 -25.74
C ALA A 21 14.20 -16.35 -24.96
N LYS A 22 15.29 -16.69 -25.66
CA LYS A 22 16.56 -17.10 -25.02
C LYS A 22 17.76 -16.22 -25.35
N ASN A 23 17.64 -15.35 -26.36
CA ASN A 23 18.74 -14.54 -26.83
C ASN A 23 18.80 -13.24 -26.00
N LYS A 24 19.73 -13.19 -25.04
CA LYS A 24 19.95 -12.04 -24.16
C LYS A 24 20.63 -10.91 -24.90
N LYS A 25 20.05 -9.74 -24.85
CA LYS A 25 20.57 -8.48 -25.37
C LYS A 25 20.74 -7.47 -24.24
N ASP A 26 21.34 -6.35 -24.54
CA ASP A 26 21.41 -5.23 -23.58
C ASP A 26 20.00 -4.65 -23.39
N GLY A 27 19.45 -4.77 -22.19
CA GLY A 27 18.13 -4.23 -21.81
C GLY A 27 16.90 -5.03 -22.24
N TYR A 28 17.04 -6.18 -22.92
CA TYR A 28 15.93 -7.04 -23.29
C TYR A 28 16.38 -8.48 -23.62
N ILE A 29 15.41 -9.40 -23.77
CA ILE A 29 15.62 -10.78 -24.18
C ILE A 29 14.74 -11.05 -25.40
N GLU A 30 15.29 -11.63 -26.46
CA GLU A 30 14.51 -11.89 -27.69
C GLU A 30 14.49 -13.36 -28.08
N GLY A 31 13.48 -13.75 -28.79
CA GLY A 31 13.30 -15.08 -29.37
C GLY A 31 11.83 -15.42 -29.57
N ASN A 32 11.60 -16.43 -30.42
CA ASN A 32 10.25 -16.93 -30.70
C ASN A 32 9.19 -15.87 -31.06
N GLY A 33 9.61 -14.79 -31.75
CA GLY A 33 8.73 -13.69 -32.14
C GLY A 33 8.50 -12.60 -31.08
N TYR A 34 9.10 -12.76 -29.90
CA TYR A 34 8.97 -11.84 -28.78
C TYR A 34 10.26 -11.08 -28.48
N GLN A 35 10.10 -9.87 -27.96
CA GLN A 35 11.15 -9.07 -27.32
C GLN A 35 10.65 -8.69 -25.94
N VAL A 36 11.27 -9.25 -24.90
CA VAL A 36 10.87 -9.05 -23.50
C VAL A 36 11.82 -8.07 -22.84
N THR A 37 11.35 -6.88 -22.56
CA THR A 37 12.07 -5.81 -21.88
C THR A 37 11.48 -5.53 -20.50
N TRP A 38 12.08 -4.60 -19.75
CA TRP A 38 11.68 -4.31 -18.38
C TRP A 38 11.94 -2.85 -17.99
N THR A 39 11.24 -2.42 -16.96
CA THR A 39 11.56 -1.21 -16.22
C THR A 39 12.31 -1.55 -14.92
N PHE A 40 12.73 -0.54 -14.17
CA PHE A 40 13.30 -0.68 -12.82
C PHE A 40 12.33 -0.11 -11.77
N GLY A 41 11.04 -0.43 -11.87
CA GLY A 41 9.97 0.33 -11.29
C GLY A 41 9.74 1.62 -12.10
N HIS A 42 9.58 2.75 -11.45
CA HIS A 42 9.36 4.03 -12.14
C HIS A 42 10.57 4.46 -12.99
N LEU A 43 10.40 4.59 -14.30
CA LEU A 43 11.32 5.32 -15.19
C LEU A 43 10.85 6.76 -15.40
N CYS A 44 9.55 7.02 -15.25
CA CYS A 44 8.94 8.34 -15.38
C CYS A 44 8.42 8.85 -14.05
N THR A 45 8.38 10.18 -13.91
CA THR A 45 7.77 10.89 -12.79
C THR A 45 7.02 12.11 -13.30
N LEU A 46 6.19 12.72 -12.44
CA LEU A 46 5.60 14.02 -12.76
C LEU A 46 6.69 15.10 -12.78
N LYS A 47 6.49 16.12 -13.61
CA LYS A 47 7.38 17.26 -13.68
C LYS A 47 7.49 17.98 -12.34
N GLU A 48 8.67 18.56 -12.07
CA GLU A 48 8.91 19.42 -10.93
C GLU A 48 8.21 20.78 -11.07
N PRO A 49 7.89 21.46 -9.96
CA PRO A 49 7.21 22.76 -10.02
C PRO A 49 7.83 23.76 -10.99
N HIS A 50 9.16 23.90 -11.01
CA HIS A 50 9.87 24.82 -11.87
C HIS A 50 9.84 24.49 -13.36
N GLU A 51 9.48 23.28 -13.71
CA GLU A 51 9.30 22.84 -15.11
C GLU A 51 7.94 23.26 -15.69
N TYR A 52 6.99 23.69 -14.84
CA TYR A 52 5.72 24.29 -15.26
C TYR A 52 5.85 25.82 -15.37
N THR A 53 6.49 26.43 -14.39
CA THR A 53 6.78 27.88 -14.40
C THR A 53 8.04 28.19 -13.59
N PRO A 54 8.96 29.03 -14.15
CA PRO A 54 10.18 29.39 -13.46
C PRO A 54 9.98 30.05 -12.08
N SER A 55 8.84 30.74 -11.88
CA SER A 55 8.50 31.36 -10.61
C SER A 55 8.34 30.37 -9.45
N TRP A 56 8.03 29.11 -9.74
CA TRP A 56 7.94 28.07 -8.72
C TRP A 56 9.29 27.42 -8.35
N LYS A 57 10.41 27.92 -8.93
CA LYS A 57 11.75 27.46 -8.53
C LYS A 57 12.09 27.91 -7.12
N ALA A 58 11.87 29.18 -6.82
CA ALA A 58 12.06 29.73 -5.47
C ALA A 58 10.90 29.34 -4.57
N TRP A 59 11.22 28.98 -3.33
CA TRP A 59 10.20 28.70 -2.33
C TRP A 59 9.68 30.01 -1.73
N SER A 60 8.41 30.28 -1.93
CA SER A 60 7.73 31.48 -1.43
C SER A 60 6.29 31.15 -1.06
N LEU A 61 5.78 31.74 0.01
CA LEU A 61 4.37 31.62 0.38
C LEU A 61 3.43 32.20 -0.68
N SER A 62 3.88 33.24 -1.39
CA SER A 62 3.09 33.88 -2.46
C SER A 62 2.93 33.02 -3.70
N SER A 63 3.75 31.96 -3.87
CA SER A 63 3.63 31.01 -4.98
C SER A 63 2.70 29.83 -4.68
N LEU A 64 2.16 29.74 -3.48
CA LEU A 64 1.27 28.67 -3.07
C LEU A 64 -0.22 29.10 -3.19
N PRO A 65 -1.12 28.22 -3.58
CA PRO A 65 -0.88 26.82 -3.97
C PRO A 65 -0.34 26.71 -5.39
N MET A 66 0.60 25.78 -5.63
CA MET A 66 1.07 25.41 -6.96
C MET A 66 0.15 24.31 -7.52
N ILE A 67 -0.65 24.67 -8.50
CA ILE A 67 -1.57 23.76 -9.19
C ILE A 67 -1.38 23.95 -10.68
N PRO A 68 -0.64 23.04 -11.35
CA PRO A 68 -0.48 23.10 -12.80
C PRO A 68 -1.83 22.92 -13.52
N PRO A 69 -2.10 23.65 -14.60
CA PRO A 69 -3.33 23.48 -15.38
C PRO A 69 -3.40 22.09 -16.04
N ARG A 70 -2.23 21.49 -16.30
CA ARG A 70 -2.10 20.15 -16.85
C ARG A 70 -0.80 19.54 -16.31
N PHE A 71 -0.91 18.31 -15.79
CA PHE A 71 0.25 17.56 -15.33
C PHE A 71 0.99 16.91 -16.49
N GLY A 72 2.32 17.01 -16.47
CA GLY A 72 3.19 16.39 -17.46
C GLY A 72 4.14 15.38 -16.79
N ILE A 73 4.58 14.41 -17.58
CA ILE A 73 5.57 13.40 -17.16
C ILE A 73 6.95 13.71 -17.73
N LYS A 74 7.98 13.31 -17.01
CA LYS A 74 9.37 13.34 -17.45
C LYS A 74 10.09 12.04 -17.08
N LEU A 75 11.19 11.74 -17.75
CA LEU A 75 12.11 10.69 -17.28
C LEU A 75 12.77 11.13 -15.97
N ILE A 76 13.00 10.15 -15.10
CA ILE A 76 13.88 10.35 -13.94
C ILE A 76 15.30 10.51 -14.46
N SER A 77 15.98 11.55 -13.95
CA SER A 77 17.37 11.89 -14.35
C SER A 77 18.35 10.93 -13.69
N ASP A 78 18.52 9.77 -14.32
CA ASP A 78 19.46 8.71 -13.94
C ASP A 78 20.02 8.06 -15.21
N PRO A 79 21.35 7.94 -15.36
CA PRO A 79 21.96 7.39 -16.58
C PRO A 79 21.51 5.96 -16.91
N GLY A 80 21.26 5.12 -15.89
CA GLY A 80 20.78 3.75 -16.08
C GLY A 80 19.32 3.73 -16.58
N ILE A 81 18.48 4.61 -16.02
CA ILE A 81 17.10 4.79 -16.45
C ILE A 81 17.05 5.31 -17.88
N GLU A 82 17.83 6.33 -18.20
CA GLU A 82 17.88 6.90 -19.55
C GLU A 82 18.35 5.88 -20.58
N LYS A 83 19.37 5.08 -20.25
CA LYS A 83 19.85 4.00 -21.12
C LYS A 83 18.76 2.98 -21.39
N GLN A 84 18.12 2.47 -20.34
CA GLN A 84 17.06 1.48 -20.46
C GLN A 84 15.84 2.03 -21.21
N PHE A 85 15.48 3.29 -20.96
CA PHE A 85 14.37 3.92 -21.66
C PHE A 85 14.62 4.02 -23.17
N ARG A 86 15.82 4.39 -23.61
CA ARG A 86 16.16 4.43 -25.05
C ARG A 86 16.00 3.07 -25.73
N ILE A 87 16.36 1.98 -25.01
CA ILE A 87 16.17 0.63 -25.52
C ILE A 87 14.67 0.33 -25.66
N ILE A 88 13.87 0.61 -24.61
CA ILE A 88 12.43 0.41 -24.62
C ILE A 88 11.79 1.23 -25.74
N GLU A 89 12.15 2.50 -25.90
CA GLU A 89 11.65 3.39 -26.95
C GLU A 89 11.91 2.82 -28.35
N GLY A 90 13.15 2.37 -28.61
CA GLY A 90 13.49 1.74 -29.88
C GLY A 90 12.72 0.47 -30.17
N LEU A 91 12.48 -0.37 -29.14
CA LEU A 91 11.68 -1.59 -29.30
C LEU A 91 10.20 -1.25 -29.59
N MET A 92 9.62 -0.30 -28.85
CA MET A 92 8.20 0.06 -28.97
C MET A 92 7.87 0.77 -30.28
N GLN A 93 8.78 1.56 -30.82
CA GLN A 93 8.62 2.23 -32.12
C GLN A 93 8.57 1.24 -33.28
N ASN A 94 9.14 0.03 -33.12
CA ASN A 94 9.19 -1.02 -34.12
C ASN A 94 8.29 -2.22 -33.78
N ALA A 95 7.43 -2.10 -32.77
CA ALA A 95 6.55 -3.16 -32.35
C ALA A 95 5.29 -3.24 -33.19
N ASP A 96 4.86 -4.47 -33.54
CA ASP A 96 3.54 -4.71 -34.13
C ASP A 96 2.45 -4.74 -33.06
N GLU A 97 2.79 -5.22 -31.87
CA GLU A 97 1.93 -5.28 -30.68
C GLU A 97 2.79 -5.16 -29.42
N ILE A 98 2.24 -4.53 -28.38
CA ILE A 98 2.84 -4.47 -27.03
C ILE A 98 2.00 -5.27 -26.05
N ILE A 99 2.66 -6.06 -25.20
CA ILE A 99 2.02 -6.71 -24.05
C ILE A 99 2.53 -6.05 -22.79
N ASN A 100 1.63 -5.36 -22.11
CA ASN A 100 1.88 -4.77 -20.80
C ASN A 100 1.86 -5.87 -19.73
N CYS A 101 3.03 -6.21 -19.20
CA CYS A 101 3.27 -7.21 -18.17
C CYS A 101 3.64 -6.57 -16.81
N GLY A 102 3.20 -5.34 -16.56
CA GLY A 102 3.37 -4.68 -15.25
C GLY A 102 2.64 -5.44 -14.14
N ASP A 103 3.06 -5.22 -12.91
CA ASP A 103 2.42 -5.85 -11.74
C ASP A 103 0.91 -5.58 -11.73
N ALA A 104 0.13 -6.54 -11.24
CA ALA A 104 -1.34 -6.44 -11.22
C ALA A 104 -1.80 -5.46 -10.13
N GLY A 105 -1.89 -4.18 -10.47
CA GLY A 105 -2.28 -3.12 -9.56
C GLY A 105 -2.21 -1.73 -10.18
N GLN A 106 -2.69 -0.73 -9.45
CA GLN A 106 -2.70 0.68 -9.89
C GLN A 106 -1.30 1.19 -10.24
N GLU A 107 -0.30 0.82 -9.45
CA GLU A 107 1.07 1.28 -9.60
C GLU A 107 1.71 0.70 -10.85
N GLY A 108 1.62 -0.64 -11.03
CA GLY A 108 2.17 -1.30 -12.22
C GLY A 108 1.50 -0.84 -13.51
N GLU A 109 0.19 -0.53 -13.47
CA GLU A 109 -0.52 0.05 -14.60
C GLU A 109 -0.01 1.46 -14.93
N LEU A 110 0.18 2.31 -13.89
CA LEU A 110 0.67 3.67 -14.06
C LEU A 110 2.11 3.70 -14.62
N ILE A 111 3.02 2.89 -14.05
CA ILE A 111 4.41 2.80 -14.47
C ILE A 111 4.50 2.48 -15.96
N GLN A 112 3.83 1.42 -16.38
CA GLN A 112 3.92 0.95 -17.76
C GLN A 112 3.27 1.92 -18.75
N ARG A 113 2.11 2.50 -18.39
CA ARG A 113 1.42 3.48 -19.24
C ARG A 113 2.25 4.75 -19.46
N TRP A 114 2.91 5.24 -18.41
CA TRP A 114 3.78 6.39 -18.55
C TRP A 114 4.98 6.12 -19.44
N VAL A 115 5.58 4.93 -19.32
CA VAL A 115 6.70 4.54 -20.18
C VAL A 115 6.25 4.40 -21.64
N MET A 116 5.14 3.71 -21.92
CA MET A 116 4.58 3.57 -23.26
C MET A 116 4.21 4.93 -23.88
N GLN A 117 3.57 5.81 -23.08
CA GLN A 117 3.25 7.17 -23.50
C GLN A 117 4.50 7.99 -23.84
N LYS A 118 5.54 7.90 -23.01
CA LYS A 118 6.79 8.62 -23.18
C LYS A 118 7.59 8.10 -24.39
N ALA A 119 7.55 6.78 -24.63
CA ALA A 119 8.17 6.13 -25.77
C ALA A 119 7.41 6.36 -27.10
N GLY A 120 6.23 6.97 -27.05
CA GLY A 120 5.42 7.21 -28.25
C GLY A 120 4.91 5.92 -28.89
N ALA A 121 4.48 4.96 -28.09
CA ALA A 121 3.91 3.70 -28.57
C ALA A 121 2.59 3.95 -29.31
N HIS A 122 2.46 3.42 -30.53
CA HIS A 122 1.27 3.63 -31.39
C HIS A 122 0.57 2.33 -31.79
N CYS A 123 1.19 1.17 -31.54
CA CYS A 123 0.63 -0.13 -31.88
C CYS A 123 -0.43 -0.57 -30.82
N PRO A 124 -1.23 -1.63 -31.15
CA PRO A 124 -2.15 -2.20 -30.18
C PRO A 124 -1.45 -2.68 -28.91
N VAL A 125 -2.12 -2.49 -27.78
CA VAL A 125 -1.58 -2.89 -26.47
C VAL A 125 -2.53 -3.88 -25.81
N LYS A 126 -1.99 -5.04 -25.42
CA LYS A 126 -2.65 -6.05 -24.60
C LYS A 126 -2.14 -5.99 -23.17
N ARG A 127 -2.90 -6.54 -22.25
CA ARG A 127 -2.57 -6.60 -20.82
C ARG A 127 -2.50 -8.03 -20.33
N LEU A 128 -1.33 -8.41 -19.83
CA LEU A 128 -1.17 -9.62 -19.04
C LEU A 128 -1.57 -9.32 -17.59
N TRP A 129 -2.62 -9.95 -17.09
CA TRP A 129 -3.11 -9.76 -15.72
C TRP A 129 -2.99 -11.04 -14.94
N ILE A 130 -1.93 -11.16 -14.15
CA ILE A 130 -1.62 -12.33 -13.32
C ILE A 130 -1.21 -11.89 -11.91
N SER A 131 -1.53 -12.70 -10.90
CA SER A 131 -1.14 -12.49 -9.50
C SER A 131 -0.02 -13.43 -9.05
N SER A 132 0.41 -14.36 -9.92
CA SER A 132 1.49 -15.32 -9.67
C SER A 132 2.44 -15.36 -10.85
N LEU A 133 3.72 -15.62 -10.58
CA LEU A 133 4.78 -15.76 -11.60
C LEU A 133 5.19 -17.21 -11.83
N THR A 134 4.37 -18.17 -11.45
CA THR A 134 4.61 -19.57 -11.83
C THR A 134 4.48 -19.75 -13.35
N GLU A 135 5.20 -20.72 -13.91
CA GLU A 135 5.17 -20.99 -15.34
C GLU A 135 3.73 -21.22 -15.85
N GLU A 136 2.92 -21.97 -15.09
CA GLU A 136 1.52 -22.22 -15.43
C GLU A 136 0.70 -20.93 -15.44
N ALA A 137 0.84 -20.06 -14.42
CA ALA A 137 0.12 -18.80 -14.35
C ALA A 137 0.49 -17.85 -15.50
N ILE A 138 1.76 -17.80 -15.88
CA ILE A 138 2.21 -17.01 -17.04
C ILE A 138 1.62 -17.58 -18.33
N ARG A 139 1.69 -18.89 -18.59
CA ARG A 139 1.11 -19.54 -19.78
C ARG A 139 -0.39 -19.29 -19.87
N GLU A 140 -1.10 -19.50 -18.77
CA GLU A 140 -2.54 -19.25 -18.71
C GLU A 140 -2.85 -17.76 -18.97
N GLY A 141 -2.10 -16.84 -18.36
CA GLY A 141 -2.26 -15.40 -18.56
C GLY A 141 -2.05 -14.99 -20.03
N PHE A 142 -1.05 -15.53 -20.70
CA PHE A 142 -0.81 -15.27 -22.13
C PHE A 142 -1.90 -15.84 -23.03
N SER A 143 -2.59 -16.92 -22.62
CA SER A 143 -3.76 -17.43 -23.36
C SER A 143 -5.02 -16.58 -23.17
N LYS A 144 -5.04 -15.69 -22.17
CA LYS A 144 -6.19 -14.86 -21.76
C LYS A 144 -5.86 -13.37 -21.70
N LEU A 145 -4.98 -12.91 -22.60
CA LEU A 145 -4.63 -11.49 -22.68
C LEU A 145 -5.88 -10.62 -22.85
N LYS A 146 -5.93 -9.53 -22.10
CA LYS A 146 -7.03 -8.57 -22.10
C LYS A 146 -6.69 -7.33 -22.93
N ASP A 147 -7.71 -6.61 -23.37
CA ASP A 147 -7.50 -5.30 -23.99
C ASP A 147 -7.04 -4.30 -22.93
N GLN A 148 -6.02 -3.51 -23.24
CA GLN A 148 -5.50 -2.46 -22.35
C GLN A 148 -6.58 -1.46 -21.93
N LYS A 149 -7.61 -1.25 -22.78
CA LYS A 149 -8.72 -0.31 -22.51
C LYS A 149 -9.57 -0.72 -21.31
N GLU A 150 -9.67 -2.03 -21.02
CA GLU A 150 -10.40 -2.51 -19.84
C GLU A 150 -9.81 -1.98 -18.53
N PHE A 151 -8.53 -1.62 -18.53
CA PHE A 151 -7.80 -1.10 -17.38
C PHE A 151 -7.72 0.43 -17.33
N GLN A 152 -8.51 1.13 -18.15
CA GLN A 152 -8.51 2.59 -18.15
C GLN A 152 -8.92 3.19 -16.79
N PRO A 153 -9.97 2.71 -16.09
CA PRO A 153 -10.31 3.22 -14.76
C PRO A 153 -9.20 2.98 -13.73
N LEU A 154 -8.48 1.86 -13.83
CA LEU A 154 -7.37 1.54 -12.95
C LEU A 154 -6.19 2.51 -13.15
N TYR A 155 -5.87 2.81 -14.40
CA TYR A 155 -4.87 3.82 -14.76
C TYR A 155 -5.24 5.20 -14.23
N GLU A 156 -6.50 5.62 -14.42
CA GLU A 156 -7.00 6.91 -13.95
C GLU A 156 -6.96 7.02 -12.43
N ALA A 157 -7.24 5.94 -11.71
CA ALA A 157 -7.10 5.88 -10.26
C ALA A 157 -5.63 6.04 -9.83
N GLY A 158 -4.69 5.34 -10.50
CA GLY A 158 -3.25 5.48 -10.27
C GLY A 158 -2.74 6.89 -10.57
N LEU A 159 -3.16 7.46 -11.69
CA LEU A 159 -2.81 8.83 -12.10
C LEU A 159 -3.35 9.87 -11.12
N SER A 160 -4.62 9.75 -10.70
CA SER A 160 -5.24 10.65 -9.73
C SER A 160 -4.52 10.61 -8.39
N ARG A 161 -4.10 9.41 -7.94
CA ARG A 161 -3.28 9.24 -6.75
C ARG A 161 -1.92 9.93 -6.89
N ALA A 162 -1.22 9.75 -8.01
CA ALA A 162 0.09 10.37 -8.24
C ALA A 162 -0.01 11.90 -8.26
N ILE A 163 -1.06 12.45 -8.92
CA ILE A 163 -1.35 13.89 -8.93
C ILE A 163 -1.68 14.40 -7.52
N GLY A 164 -2.52 13.70 -6.77
CA GLY A 164 -2.87 14.04 -5.39
C GLY A 164 -1.65 14.05 -4.48
N ASP A 165 -0.77 13.06 -4.59
CA ASP A 165 0.48 12.98 -3.83
C ASP A 165 1.43 14.13 -4.22
N TRP A 166 1.50 14.52 -5.49
CA TRP A 166 2.29 15.67 -5.94
C TRP A 166 1.73 16.99 -5.40
N VAL A 167 0.41 17.22 -5.55
CA VAL A 167 -0.24 18.45 -5.08
C VAL A 167 -0.08 18.62 -3.58
N LEU A 168 -0.37 17.58 -2.81
CA LEU A 168 -0.20 17.60 -1.36
C LEU A 168 1.27 17.77 -0.98
N GLY A 169 2.13 16.90 -1.50
CA GLY A 169 3.54 16.84 -1.13
C GLY A 169 4.29 18.13 -1.44
N MET A 170 4.14 18.66 -2.66
CA MET A 170 4.85 19.88 -3.07
C MET A 170 4.37 21.11 -2.31
N ASN A 171 3.07 21.29 -2.16
CA ASN A 171 2.51 22.47 -1.51
C ASN A 171 2.67 22.43 0.01
N ALA A 172 2.30 21.31 0.65
CA ALA A 172 2.38 21.22 2.10
C ALA A 172 3.82 21.22 2.61
N THR A 173 4.74 20.52 1.93
CA THR A 173 6.16 20.55 2.28
C THR A 173 6.72 21.96 2.25
N ARG A 174 6.46 22.72 1.19
CA ARG A 174 6.92 24.12 1.12
C ARG A 174 6.28 25.01 2.17
N LEU A 175 4.96 24.89 2.36
CA LEU A 175 4.22 25.67 3.36
C LEU A 175 4.77 25.44 4.77
N TYR A 176 4.89 24.19 5.17
CA TYR A 176 5.37 23.84 6.51
C TYR A 176 6.83 24.20 6.71
N THR A 177 7.67 23.94 5.71
CA THR A 177 9.09 24.32 5.75
C THR A 177 9.27 25.82 5.90
N LEU A 178 8.52 26.63 5.13
CA LEU A 178 8.62 28.09 5.19
C LEU A 178 8.08 28.68 6.49
N LYS A 179 7.07 28.05 7.09
CA LYS A 179 6.46 28.53 8.34
C LYS A 179 7.16 28.03 9.60
N TYR A 180 7.62 26.79 9.60
CA TYR A 180 8.05 26.11 10.83
C TYR A 180 9.46 25.50 10.72
N GLY A 181 10.05 25.45 9.51
CA GLY A 181 11.41 24.94 9.32
C GLY A 181 12.45 25.84 9.99
N GLN A 182 13.34 25.19 10.76
CA GLN A 182 14.48 25.86 11.41
C GLN A 182 15.77 25.37 10.77
N ASN A 183 16.79 26.22 10.75
CA ASN A 183 18.14 25.86 10.30
C ASN A 183 18.20 25.20 8.90
N ARG A 184 17.36 25.63 7.95
CA ARG A 184 17.23 25.06 6.60
C ARG A 184 16.71 23.62 6.55
N GLN A 185 16.13 23.11 7.62
CA GLN A 185 15.53 21.80 7.66
C GLN A 185 14.24 21.78 6.83
N ILE A 186 14.18 20.83 5.89
CA ILE A 186 12.97 20.58 5.10
C ILE A 186 12.01 19.73 5.93
N LEU A 187 10.78 20.21 6.10
CA LEU A 187 9.71 19.48 6.74
C LEU A 187 8.85 18.78 5.67
N SER A 188 9.26 17.58 5.30
CA SER A 188 8.54 16.79 4.30
C SER A 188 7.16 16.39 4.77
N ILE A 189 6.15 16.71 3.98
CA ILE A 189 4.75 16.32 4.20
C ILE A 189 4.31 15.40 3.05
N GLY A 190 3.67 14.30 3.39
CA GLY A 190 3.16 13.37 2.41
C GLY A 190 2.02 12.53 2.96
N ARG A 191 1.20 12.00 2.07
CA ARG A 191 -0.01 11.25 2.39
C ARG A 191 0.26 9.96 3.17
N VAL A 192 1.42 9.35 2.97
CA VAL A 192 1.81 8.11 3.65
C VAL A 192 2.78 8.39 4.80
N GLN A 193 3.87 9.11 4.52
CA GLN A 193 4.94 9.32 5.50
C GLN A 193 4.49 10.11 6.73
N THR A 194 3.64 11.13 6.58
CA THR A 194 3.19 11.96 7.70
C THR A 194 2.27 11.19 8.67
N PRO A 195 1.23 10.47 8.20
CA PRO A 195 0.45 9.61 9.10
C PRO A 195 1.27 8.51 9.75
N THR A 196 2.23 7.91 9.03
CA THR A 196 3.13 6.89 9.59
C THR A 196 3.96 7.46 10.74
N LEU A 197 4.57 8.63 10.53
CA LEU A 197 5.30 9.33 11.59
C LEU A 197 4.40 9.69 12.78
N ALA A 198 3.17 10.16 12.50
CA ALA A 198 2.21 10.47 13.55
C ALA A 198 1.84 9.25 14.41
N LEU A 199 1.73 8.05 13.81
CA LEU A 199 1.51 6.81 14.56
C LEU A 199 2.69 6.48 15.48
N ILE A 200 3.93 6.66 15.01
CA ILE A 200 5.14 6.44 15.80
C ILE A 200 5.19 7.42 16.97
N VAL A 201 4.98 8.72 16.72
CA VAL A 201 4.97 9.76 17.75
C VAL A 201 3.88 9.51 18.78
N LYS A 202 2.67 9.14 18.34
CA LYS A 202 1.57 8.79 19.24
C LYS A 202 1.94 7.60 20.12
N ARG A 203 2.55 6.57 19.54
CA ARG A 203 2.99 5.39 20.32
C ARG A 203 4.06 5.76 21.33
N GLN A 204 5.01 6.62 20.96
CA GLN A 204 6.03 7.12 21.90
C GLN A 204 5.38 7.87 23.07
N GLN A 205 4.43 8.76 22.79
CA GLN A 205 3.69 9.47 23.84
C GLN A 205 2.89 8.53 24.75
N GLU A 206 2.30 7.47 24.21
CA GLU A 206 1.61 6.43 25.00
C GLU A 206 2.58 5.71 25.93
N ILE A 207 3.82 5.44 25.48
CA ILE A 207 4.86 4.80 26.29
C ILE A 207 5.35 5.74 27.41
N GLU A 208 5.62 7.00 27.06
CA GLU A 208 6.10 8.01 28.02
C GLU A 208 5.07 8.36 29.11
N ASN A 209 3.78 8.35 28.73
CA ASN A 209 2.68 8.63 29.66
C ASN A 209 2.06 7.36 30.25
N PHE A 210 2.69 6.19 30.05
CA PHE A 210 2.15 4.93 30.56
C PHE A 210 2.20 4.89 32.09
N THR A 211 1.03 4.73 32.68
CA THR A 211 0.88 4.50 34.11
C THR A 211 0.46 3.04 34.33
N PRO A 212 1.29 2.21 35.00
CA PRO A 212 0.92 0.84 35.30
C PRO A 212 -0.37 0.77 36.11
N GLN A 213 -1.30 -0.08 35.68
CA GLN A 213 -2.53 -0.35 36.43
C GLN A 213 -2.48 -1.79 36.92
N GLN A 214 -2.86 -1.97 38.17
CA GLN A 214 -3.03 -3.30 38.73
C GLN A 214 -4.31 -3.92 38.18
N TYR A 215 -4.24 -5.20 37.82
CA TYR A 215 -5.40 -5.96 37.37
C TYR A 215 -5.33 -7.37 37.95
N TRP A 216 -6.49 -8.03 37.96
CA TRP A 216 -6.62 -9.40 38.40
C TRP A 216 -7.15 -10.28 37.29
N VAL A 217 -6.74 -11.54 37.30
CA VAL A 217 -7.23 -12.57 36.38
C VAL A 217 -7.95 -13.62 37.21
N LEU A 218 -9.20 -13.90 36.86
CA LEU A 218 -9.93 -15.03 37.43
C LEU A 218 -9.53 -16.30 36.67
N ALA A 219 -8.97 -17.26 37.39
CA ALA A 219 -8.63 -18.56 36.85
C ALA A 219 -9.23 -19.68 37.69
N THR A 220 -9.56 -20.79 37.08
CA THR A 220 -9.98 -22.01 37.75
C THR A 220 -9.10 -23.17 37.35
N LEU A 221 -8.84 -24.05 38.30
CA LEU A 221 -8.13 -25.32 38.09
C LEU A 221 -9.12 -26.46 38.10
N TYR A 222 -9.20 -27.18 36.98
CA TYR A 222 -10.04 -28.36 36.87
C TYR A 222 -9.24 -29.49 36.18
N ARG A 223 -9.10 -30.62 36.88
CA ARG A 223 -8.34 -31.81 36.43
C ARG A 223 -6.96 -31.44 35.87
N GLU A 224 -6.16 -30.75 36.67
CA GLU A 224 -4.78 -30.29 36.33
C GLU A 224 -4.69 -29.28 35.17
N THR A 225 -5.82 -28.81 34.64
CA THR A 225 -5.87 -27.82 33.59
C THR A 225 -6.37 -26.48 34.14
N THR A 226 -5.62 -25.42 33.91
CA THR A 226 -6.01 -24.05 34.27
C THR A 226 -6.81 -23.41 33.17
N PHE A 227 -7.98 -22.89 33.51
CA PHE A 227 -8.82 -22.11 32.62
C PHE A 227 -8.89 -20.67 33.12
N SER A 228 -8.68 -19.70 32.24
CA SER A 228 -8.89 -18.30 32.53
C SER A 228 -10.26 -17.83 32.02
N ALA A 229 -10.97 -17.06 32.83
CA ALA A 229 -12.26 -16.53 32.46
C ALA A 229 -12.12 -15.30 31.56
N ILE A 230 -12.85 -15.29 30.45
CA ILE A 230 -13.10 -14.12 29.64
C ILE A 230 -14.41 -13.49 30.12
N ILE A 231 -14.31 -12.33 30.76
CA ILE A 231 -15.49 -11.58 31.19
C ILE A 231 -15.94 -10.76 29.98
N ARG A 232 -17.08 -11.12 29.41
CA ARG A 232 -17.72 -10.33 28.36
C ARG A 232 -18.61 -9.28 29.01
N LYS A 233 -18.59 -8.06 28.49
CA LYS A 233 -19.58 -7.05 28.85
C LYS A 233 -20.95 -7.52 28.39
N SER A 234 -21.97 -7.20 29.17
CA SER A 234 -23.35 -7.44 28.75
C SER A 234 -23.71 -6.57 27.54
N ASP A 235 -24.73 -6.98 26.78
CA ASP A 235 -25.21 -6.19 25.63
C ASP A 235 -25.70 -4.80 26.07
N GLU A 236 -26.16 -4.66 27.29
CA GLU A 236 -26.58 -3.41 27.91
C GLU A 236 -25.38 -2.50 28.20
N GLU A 237 -24.28 -3.04 28.72
CA GLU A 237 -23.03 -2.29 28.95
C GLU A 237 -22.38 -1.84 27.64
N LEU A 238 -22.44 -2.70 26.60
CA LEU A 238 -21.94 -2.34 25.25
C LEU A 238 -22.79 -1.24 24.61
N ALA A 239 -24.13 -1.32 24.74
CA ALA A 239 -25.03 -0.29 24.23
C ALA A 239 -24.84 1.06 24.96
N GLN A 240 -24.59 1.02 26.27
CA GLN A 240 -24.30 2.22 27.07
C GLN A 240 -22.96 2.87 26.64
N GLU A 241 -21.91 2.07 26.41
CA GLU A 241 -20.63 2.56 25.93
C GLU A 241 -20.70 3.17 24.52
N GLU A 242 -21.52 2.58 23.63
CA GLU A 242 -21.78 3.15 22.30
C GLU A 242 -22.53 4.48 22.37
N SER A 243 -23.48 4.60 23.30
CA SER A 243 -24.19 5.84 23.57
C SER A 243 -23.27 6.92 24.11
N ASP A 244 -22.46 6.60 25.13
CA ASP A 244 -21.47 7.48 25.73
C ASP A 244 -20.38 7.92 24.71
N ALA A 245 -20.02 7.04 23.79
CA ALA A 245 -19.05 7.31 22.73
C ALA A 245 -19.59 8.31 21.69
N LYS A 246 -20.89 8.28 21.41
CA LYS A 246 -21.56 9.24 20.53
C LYS A 246 -21.63 10.63 21.16
N GLU A 247 -21.84 10.71 22.47
CA GLU A 247 -21.87 11.98 23.21
C GLU A 247 -20.49 12.57 23.51
N ASN A 248 -19.45 11.75 23.60
CA ASN A 248 -18.10 12.18 23.95
C ASN A 248 -17.00 11.50 23.11
N PRO A 249 -16.61 12.05 21.93
CA PRO A 249 -15.64 11.46 21.01
C PRO A 249 -14.25 11.18 21.62
N LYS A 250 -13.93 11.83 22.75
CA LYS A 250 -12.66 11.57 23.48
C LYS A 250 -12.70 10.25 24.25
N LYS A 251 -13.89 9.80 24.68
CA LYS A 251 -14.06 8.48 25.33
C LYS A 251 -14.05 7.34 24.30
N ALA A 252 -14.59 7.56 23.10
CA ALA A 252 -14.59 6.59 22.01
C ALA A 252 -13.17 6.14 21.61
N LYS A 253 -12.21 7.06 21.55
CA LYS A 253 -10.80 6.74 21.24
C LYS A 253 -10.11 5.86 22.28
N LYS A 254 -10.60 5.83 23.53
CA LYS A 254 -10.06 4.99 24.61
C LYS A 254 -10.57 3.54 24.51
N ALA A 255 -11.76 3.34 23.94
CA ALA A 255 -12.39 2.02 23.72
C ALA A 255 -11.79 1.29 22.50
N GLU A 256 -11.42 1.99 21.43
CA GLU A 256 -10.82 1.39 20.22
C GLU A 256 -9.41 0.81 20.44
N GLY A 257 -8.65 1.30 21.43
CA GLY A 257 -7.30 0.81 21.76
C GLY A 257 -7.29 -0.53 22.49
N ASN A 258 -8.41 -1.02 22.99
CA ASN A 258 -8.47 -2.16 23.90
C ASN A 258 -9.43 -3.25 23.38
N ARG A 259 -9.13 -3.86 22.22
CA ARG A 259 -9.82 -5.06 21.73
C ARG A 259 -9.48 -6.34 22.51
N GLY A 260 -8.78 -6.20 23.64
CA GLY A 260 -8.52 -7.25 24.59
C GLY A 260 -9.65 -7.36 25.63
N ILE A 261 -9.70 -8.51 26.31
CA ILE A 261 -10.56 -8.78 27.47
C ILE A 261 -10.38 -7.63 28.48
N PRO A 262 -11.43 -6.92 28.89
CA PRO A 262 -11.28 -5.89 29.91
C PRO A 262 -10.75 -6.52 31.20
N PRO A 263 -9.60 -6.04 31.73
CA PRO A 263 -9.06 -6.57 32.96
C PRO A 263 -9.99 -6.24 34.13
N ILE A 264 -10.06 -7.14 35.12
CA ILE A 264 -10.69 -6.84 36.38
C ILE A 264 -9.79 -5.84 37.10
N ILE A 265 -10.17 -4.58 37.13
CA ILE A 265 -9.38 -3.51 37.76
C ILE A 265 -9.77 -3.25 39.22
N ASP A 266 -10.91 -3.77 39.64
CA ASP A 266 -11.38 -3.67 41.03
C ASP A 266 -11.37 -5.03 41.71
N LEU A 267 -10.67 -5.12 42.83
CA LEU A 267 -10.53 -6.35 43.60
C LEU A 267 -11.88 -6.84 44.14
N ALA A 268 -12.78 -5.94 44.55
CA ALA A 268 -14.08 -6.31 45.08
C ALA A 268 -14.94 -6.99 43.99
N THR A 269 -14.91 -6.48 42.78
CA THR A 269 -15.56 -7.10 41.59
C THR A 269 -14.96 -8.48 41.32
N GLY A 270 -13.66 -8.63 41.36
CA GLY A 270 -12.98 -9.92 41.21
C GLY A 270 -13.36 -10.93 42.29
N GLN A 271 -13.42 -10.52 43.53
CA GLN A 271 -13.86 -11.36 44.69
C GLN A 271 -15.31 -11.77 44.55
N ALA A 272 -16.20 -10.85 44.20
CA ALA A 272 -17.63 -11.15 43.96
C ALA A 272 -17.83 -12.18 42.84
N LEU A 273 -17.09 -12.08 41.74
CA LEU A 273 -17.11 -13.07 40.67
C LEU A 273 -16.57 -14.42 41.11
N MET A 274 -15.52 -14.46 41.91
CA MET A 274 -14.93 -15.68 42.47
C MET A 274 -15.96 -16.39 43.36
N GLU A 275 -16.63 -15.69 44.26
CA GLU A 275 -17.67 -16.27 45.14
C GLU A 275 -18.87 -16.80 44.35
N ARG A 276 -19.27 -16.12 43.26
CA ARG A 276 -20.37 -16.60 42.41
C ARG A 276 -20.04 -17.92 41.72
N VAL A 277 -18.80 -18.22 41.35
CA VAL A 277 -18.40 -19.42 40.61
C VAL A 277 -17.83 -20.53 41.49
N LYS A 278 -17.45 -20.22 42.75
CA LYS A 278 -16.69 -21.10 43.66
C LYS A 278 -17.35 -22.46 43.95
N ASN A 279 -18.65 -22.56 43.99
CA ASN A 279 -19.36 -23.79 44.33
C ASN A 279 -20.39 -24.21 43.28
N VAL A 280 -20.27 -23.68 42.05
CA VAL A 280 -21.15 -24.02 40.95
C VAL A 280 -20.61 -25.24 40.21
N PRO A 281 -21.43 -26.29 39.93
CA PRO A 281 -21.00 -27.44 39.15
C PRO A 281 -20.48 -27.00 37.76
N PHE A 282 -19.32 -27.54 37.38
CA PHE A 282 -18.77 -27.27 36.05
C PHE A 282 -19.58 -28.04 35.01
N THR A 283 -20.34 -27.34 34.18
CA THR A 283 -21.18 -27.92 33.13
C THR A 283 -20.77 -27.35 31.77
N VAL A 284 -20.43 -28.24 30.84
CA VAL A 284 -20.18 -27.82 29.45
C VAL A 284 -21.50 -27.56 28.76
N THR A 285 -21.76 -26.32 28.39
CA THR A 285 -23.02 -25.91 27.73
C THR A 285 -22.94 -25.95 26.22
N GLU A 286 -21.71 -25.80 25.65
CA GLU A 286 -21.52 -25.80 24.21
C GLU A 286 -20.11 -26.30 23.85
N VAL A 287 -20.02 -27.06 22.79
CA VAL A 287 -18.73 -27.47 22.20
C VAL A 287 -18.73 -27.12 20.71
N ALA A 288 -17.94 -26.13 20.31
CA ALA A 288 -17.75 -25.77 18.91
C ALA A 288 -16.42 -26.30 18.38
N LYS A 289 -16.47 -27.10 17.32
CA LYS A 289 -15.26 -27.52 16.58
C LYS A 289 -15.14 -26.69 15.31
N LYS A 290 -14.02 -25.98 15.16
CA LYS A 290 -13.66 -25.33 13.89
C LYS A 290 -12.52 -26.11 13.26
N GLN A 291 -12.74 -26.61 12.04
CA GLN A 291 -11.65 -27.14 11.20
C GLN A 291 -11.16 -25.98 10.32
N GLY A 292 -9.85 -25.72 10.37
CA GLY A 292 -9.15 -24.82 9.46
C GLY A 292 -8.10 -25.62 8.70
N THR A 293 -7.93 -25.33 7.41
CA THR A 293 -6.76 -25.75 6.64
C THR A 293 -5.73 -24.62 6.72
N GLU A 294 -4.54 -24.94 7.20
CA GLU A 294 -3.37 -24.07 6.98
C GLU A 294 -3.04 -24.07 5.48
N ALA A 295 -2.88 -22.85 4.91
CA ALA A 295 -2.48 -22.64 3.52
C ALA A 295 -0.96 -22.66 3.40
#